data_c7276ec5a9ab594b594270f9ee0b6fbf
#
_entry.id   c7276ec5a9ab594b594270f9ee0b6fbf
#
_cell.length_a   1.000
_cell.length_b   1.000
_cell.length_c   1.000
_cell.angle_alpha   90.00
_cell.angle_beta   90.00
_cell.angle_gamma   90.00
#
_symmetry.space_group_name_H-M   'P 1'
#
loop_
_entity.id
_entity.type
_entity.pdbx_description
1 polymer ?
#
loop_
_entity_poly.entity_id
_entity_poly.type
_entity_poly.pdbx_seq_one_letter_code
_entity_poly.pdbx_strand_id
1 'polypeptide(L)'
;MEPACAKACPTDSIQFGPLDELRDRAAQRVEKLHEAGVTDARLYGHDPNDGVGGVGAFFLLLDEPEVYGLPPDPVVTTRDLPSMWKHVGAAALTLVIGVAAVFAGGRRS
;
A
#
# COMPACT_ATOMS: atom_id res chain seq x y z
N MET A 1 -5.40 8.21 23.27
CA MET A 1 -4.94 9.55 22.84
C MET A 1 -5.39 9.80 21.40
N GLU A 2 -6.11 10.87 21.19
CA GLU A 2 -6.64 11.23 19.87
C GLU A 2 -5.71 12.24 19.19
N PRO A 3 -5.37 12.06 17.87
CA PRO A 3 -4.52 13.02 17.19
C PRO A 3 -5.18 14.39 17.03
N ALA A 4 -4.36 15.44 16.95
CA ALA A 4 -4.84 16.83 16.88
C ALA A 4 -5.78 17.09 15.71
N CYS A 5 -5.56 16.43 14.56
CA CYS A 5 -6.42 16.58 13.37
C CYS A 5 -7.84 16.06 13.63
N ALA A 6 -7.99 14.94 14.34
CA ALA A 6 -9.30 14.41 14.70
C ALA A 6 -9.99 15.30 15.73
N LYS A 7 -9.25 15.82 16.73
CA LYS A 7 -9.78 16.75 17.74
C LYS A 7 -10.27 18.07 17.11
N ALA A 8 -9.55 18.56 16.12
CA ALA A 8 -9.84 19.84 15.49
C ALA A 8 -10.98 19.78 14.46
N CYS A 9 -11.38 18.59 14.02
CA CYS A 9 -12.39 18.44 12.97
C CYS A 9 -13.81 18.65 13.52
N PRO A 10 -14.51 19.76 13.18
CA PRO A 10 -15.84 20.04 13.72
C PRO A 10 -16.95 19.15 13.16
N THR A 11 -16.69 18.47 12.02
CA THR A 11 -17.68 17.65 11.31
C THR A 11 -17.47 16.14 11.51
N ASP A 12 -16.51 15.75 12.36
CA ASP A 12 -16.12 14.34 12.57
C ASP A 12 -15.74 13.61 11.26
N SER A 13 -15.22 14.35 10.29
CA SER A 13 -14.73 13.79 9.03
C SER A 13 -13.46 12.99 9.23
N ILE A 14 -12.70 13.29 10.27
CA ILE A 14 -11.50 12.56 10.67
C ILE A 14 -11.82 11.85 11.99
N GLN A 15 -11.79 10.52 11.94
CA GLN A 15 -12.10 9.67 13.09
C GLN A 15 -10.88 8.87 13.50
N PHE A 16 -10.74 8.62 14.80
CA PHE A 16 -9.64 7.86 15.38
C PHE A 16 -10.20 6.76 16.28
N GLY A 17 -9.60 5.58 16.20
CA GLY A 17 -9.99 4.45 17.02
C GLY A 17 -9.33 3.15 16.55
N PRO A 18 -9.73 2.00 17.11
CA PRO A 18 -9.28 0.69 16.65
C PRO A 18 -9.58 0.50 15.17
N LEU A 19 -8.61 0.00 14.42
CA LEU A 19 -8.68 -0.08 12.96
C LEU A 19 -9.86 -0.94 12.49
N ASP A 20 -10.11 -2.08 13.13
CA ASP A 20 -11.20 -2.99 12.77
C ASP A 20 -12.57 -2.34 12.95
N GLU A 21 -12.77 -1.62 14.05
CA GLU A 21 -14.01 -0.88 14.31
C GLU A 21 -14.22 0.24 13.29
N LEU A 22 -13.15 0.94 12.92
CA LEU A 22 -13.22 2.00 11.92
C LEU A 22 -13.54 1.45 10.53
N ARG A 23 -12.99 0.29 10.17
CA ARG A 23 -13.31 -0.39 8.92
C ARG A 23 -14.78 -0.79 8.86
N ASP A 24 -15.32 -1.37 9.92
CA ASP A 24 -16.74 -1.75 9.99
C ASP A 24 -17.65 -0.54 9.90
N ARG A 25 -17.32 0.53 10.61
CA ARG A 25 -18.06 1.79 10.56
C ARG A 25 -18.05 2.41 9.16
N ALA A 26 -16.89 2.39 8.51
CA ALA A 26 -16.75 2.91 7.16
C ALA A 26 -17.53 2.07 6.13
N ALA A 27 -17.51 0.74 6.26
CA ALA A 27 -18.29 -0.16 5.40
C ALA A 27 -19.78 0.11 5.51
N GLN A 28 -20.30 0.26 6.74
CA GLN A 28 -21.70 0.62 6.98
C GLN A 28 -22.06 1.97 6.35
N ARG A 29 -21.13 2.93 6.41
CA ARG A 29 -21.37 4.24 5.80
C ARG A 29 -21.42 4.17 4.29
N VAL A 30 -20.57 3.35 3.66
CA VAL A 30 -20.62 3.12 2.20
C VAL A 30 -21.98 2.51 1.82
N GLU A 31 -22.48 1.52 2.57
CA GLU A 31 -23.80 0.92 2.32
C GLU A 31 -24.91 1.96 2.39
N LYS A 32 -24.90 2.81 3.42
CA LYS A 32 -25.88 3.89 3.56
C LYS A 32 -25.82 4.89 2.41
N LEU A 33 -24.61 5.21 1.94
CA LEU A 33 -24.45 6.10 0.79
C LEU A 33 -24.97 5.47 -0.50
N HIS A 34 -24.75 4.18 -0.71
CA HIS A 34 -25.30 3.45 -1.86
C HIS A 34 -26.84 3.46 -1.84
N GLU A 35 -27.44 3.22 -0.68
CA GLU A 35 -28.90 3.29 -0.49
C GLU A 35 -29.44 4.70 -0.76
N ALA A 36 -28.66 5.73 -0.43
CA ALA A 36 -29.02 7.13 -0.69
C ALA A 36 -28.81 7.57 -2.14
N GLY A 37 -28.31 6.68 -3.01
CA GLY A 37 -28.10 6.96 -4.43
C GLY A 37 -26.66 7.38 -4.79
N VAL A 38 -25.74 7.42 -3.83
CA VAL A 38 -24.31 7.69 -4.07
C VAL A 38 -23.61 6.36 -4.36
N THR A 39 -23.77 5.85 -5.58
CA THR A 39 -23.28 4.51 -5.97
C THR A 39 -21.77 4.45 -6.15
N ASP A 40 -21.10 5.60 -6.33
CA ASP A 40 -19.65 5.69 -6.51
C ASP A 40 -18.87 5.74 -5.18
N ALA A 41 -19.57 5.81 -4.05
CA ALA A 41 -18.93 5.81 -2.73
C ALA A 41 -18.15 4.51 -2.50
N ARG A 42 -16.89 4.64 -2.08
CA ARG A 42 -15.99 3.51 -1.86
C ARG A 42 -14.94 3.81 -0.79
N LEU A 43 -14.33 2.76 -0.28
CA LEU A 43 -13.19 2.88 0.63
C LEU A 43 -11.87 2.75 -0.14
N TYR A 44 -10.85 3.45 0.34
CA TYR A 44 -9.51 3.45 -0.25
C TYR A 44 -8.46 3.25 0.84
N GLY A 45 -7.55 2.28 0.63
CA GLY A 45 -6.49 1.97 1.59
C GLY A 45 -6.91 1.09 2.76
N HIS A 46 -8.15 0.61 2.80
CA HIS A 46 -8.70 -0.19 3.90
C HIS A 46 -8.40 -1.69 3.78
N ASP A 47 -8.16 -2.19 2.57
CA ASP A 47 -8.04 -3.61 2.28
C ASP A 47 -6.62 -4.11 2.59
N PRO A 48 -6.45 -5.10 3.50
CA PRO A 48 -5.14 -5.66 3.79
C PRO A 48 -4.56 -6.48 2.62
N ASN A 49 -5.38 -6.82 1.63
CA ASN A 49 -4.97 -7.59 0.45
C ASN A 49 -4.69 -6.70 -0.78
N ASP A 50 -4.72 -5.38 -0.63
CA ASP A 50 -4.36 -4.47 -1.71
C ASP A 50 -2.84 -4.41 -1.91
N GLY A 51 -2.38 -3.64 -2.92
CA GLY A 51 -0.96 -3.54 -3.26
C GLY A 51 -0.08 -2.90 -2.20
N VAL A 52 -0.67 -2.24 -1.20
CA VAL A 52 0.04 -1.64 -0.05
C VAL A 52 -0.15 -2.46 1.24
N GLY A 53 -0.95 -3.53 1.20
CA GLY A 53 -1.21 -4.39 2.35
C GLY A 53 -2.15 -3.80 3.39
N GLY A 54 -2.94 -2.79 3.01
CA GLY A 54 -3.72 -1.98 3.93
C GLY A 54 -2.84 -0.94 4.63
N VAL A 55 -3.43 0.17 5.01
CA VAL A 55 -2.72 1.25 5.72
C VAL A 55 -3.42 1.57 7.03
N GLY A 56 -2.68 2.18 7.97
CA GLY A 56 -3.24 2.60 9.27
C GLY A 56 -4.20 3.79 9.18
N ALA A 57 -4.31 4.41 8.02
CA ALA A 57 -5.30 5.43 7.69
C ALA A 57 -5.91 5.10 6.33
N PHE A 58 -7.22 5.18 6.21
CA PHE A 58 -7.92 4.94 4.95
C PHE A 58 -8.98 6.03 4.73
N PHE A 59 -9.49 6.10 3.51
CA PHE A 59 -10.39 7.17 3.10
C PHE A 59 -11.71 6.60 2.57
N LEU A 60 -12.80 7.30 2.82
CA LEU A 60 -14.06 7.08 2.15
C LEU A 60 -14.14 8.09 1.01
N LEU A 61 -14.14 7.61 -0.23
CA LEU A 61 -14.20 8.43 -1.43
C LEU A 61 -15.63 8.38 -2.00
N LEU A 62 -16.08 9.52 -2.55
CA LEU A 62 -17.39 9.63 -3.19
C LEU A 62 -17.31 9.46 -4.70
N ASP A 63 -16.14 9.22 -5.23
CA ASP A 63 -15.88 9.02 -6.67
C ASP A 63 -14.66 8.10 -6.85
N GLU A 64 -14.27 7.85 -8.09
CA GLU A 64 -13.10 7.04 -8.40
C GLU A 64 -11.80 7.67 -7.86
N PRO A 65 -10.82 6.84 -7.43
CA PRO A 65 -9.56 7.35 -6.89
C PRO A 65 -8.83 8.33 -7.83
N GLU A 66 -8.89 8.10 -9.13
CA GLU A 66 -8.25 8.93 -10.15
C GLU A 66 -8.74 10.38 -10.14
N VAL A 67 -10.02 10.60 -9.79
CA VAL A 67 -10.61 11.95 -9.67
C VAL A 67 -9.89 12.78 -8.60
N TYR A 68 -9.40 12.11 -7.55
CA TYR A 68 -8.65 12.74 -6.45
C TYR A 68 -7.14 12.74 -6.68
N GLY A 69 -6.67 12.25 -7.84
CA GLY A 69 -5.24 12.11 -8.11
C GLY A 69 -4.59 10.93 -7.40
N LEU A 70 -5.38 9.98 -6.92
CA LEU A 70 -4.89 8.79 -6.23
C LEU A 70 -4.74 7.63 -7.23
N PRO A 71 -3.70 6.78 -7.12
CA PRO A 71 -3.57 5.62 -7.97
C PRO A 71 -4.68 4.60 -7.66
N PRO A 72 -5.32 4.01 -8.70
CA PRO A 72 -6.42 3.04 -8.49
C PRO A 72 -5.95 1.74 -7.85
N ASP A 73 -4.70 1.37 -8.07
CA ASP A 73 -4.07 0.16 -7.52
C ASP A 73 -2.69 0.49 -6.95
N PRO A 74 -2.65 1.07 -5.74
CA PRO A 74 -1.39 1.50 -5.14
C PRO A 74 -0.52 0.30 -4.76
N VAL A 75 0.78 0.41 -5.03
CA VAL A 75 1.77 -0.62 -4.72
C VAL A 75 2.92 0.02 -3.96
N VAL A 76 3.28 -0.56 -2.82
CA VAL A 76 4.48 -0.12 -2.08
C VAL A 76 5.75 -0.60 -2.79
N THR A 77 6.80 0.20 -2.73
CA THR A 77 8.09 -0.12 -3.36
C THR A 77 8.74 -1.39 -2.80
N THR A 78 8.37 -1.79 -1.59
CA THR A 78 8.90 -2.98 -0.91
C THR A 78 8.08 -4.24 -1.13
N ARG A 79 7.00 -4.17 -1.91
CA ARG A 79 6.11 -5.32 -2.17
C ARG A 79 6.86 -6.54 -2.69
N ASP A 80 7.75 -6.33 -3.64
CA ASP A 80 8.49 -7.39 -4.32
C ASP A 80 9.90 -7.59 -3.76
N LEU A 81 10.15 -7.10 -2.55
CA LEU A 81 11.46 -7.13 -1.92
C LEU A 81 12.10 -8.53 -1.87
N PRO A 82 11.39 -9.61 -1.49
CA PRO A 82 11.98 -10.95 -1.51
C PRO A 82 12.45 -11.39 -2.90
N SER A 83 11.67 -11.08 -3.94
CA SER A 83 12.04 -11.35 -5.33
C SER A 83 13.25 -10.52 -5.76
N MET A 84 13.28 -9.24 -5.40
CA MET A 84 14.40 -8.34 -5.69
C MET A 84 15.70 -8.87 -5.06
N TRP A 85 15.65 -9.33 -3.82
CA TRP A 85 16.81 -9.90 -3.14
C TRP A 85 17.32 -11.17 -3.81
N LYS A 86 16.44 -12.01 -4.32
CA LYS A 86 16.83 -13.19 -5.10
C LYS A 86 17.59 -12.80 -6.36
N HIS A 87 17.14 -11.80 -7.08
CA HIS A 87 17.81 -11.31 -8.28
C HIS A 87 19.16 -10.67 -7.98
N VAL A 88 19.23 -9.89 -6.91
CA VAL A 88 20.51 -9.29 -6.43
C VAL A 88 21.50 -10.39 -6.06
N GLY A 89 21.05 -11.43 -5.35
CA GLY A 89 21.89 -12.57 -4.99
C GLY A 89 22.42 -13.32 -6.20
N ALA A 90 21.57 -13.57 -7.20
CA ALA A 90 21.97 -14.21 -8.45
C ALA A 90 23.01 -13.37 -9.22
N ALA A 91 22.80 -12.05 -9.31
CA ALA A 91 23.73 -11.15 -9.95
C ALA A 91 25.09 -11.13 -9.24
N ALA A 92 25.10 -11.07 -7.90
CA ALA A 92 26.34 -11.12 -7.09
C ALA A 92 27.09 -12.42 -7.30
N LEU A 93 26.39 -13.55 -7.31
CA LEU A 93 27.00 -14.87 -7.56
C LEU A 93 27.63 -14.94 -8.95
N THR A 94 26.92 -14.45 -9.97
CA THR A 94 27.44 -14.37 -11.35
C THR A 94 28.72 -13.53 -11.42
N LEU A 95 28.75 -12.39 -10.73
CA LEU A 95 29.91 -11.52 -10.68
C LEU A 95 31.11 -12.23 -10.02
N VAL A 96 30.89 -12.92 -8.90
CA VAL A 96 31.96 -13.67 -8.20
C VAL A 96 32.53 -14.79 -9.09
N ILE A 97 31.67 -15.54 -9.76
CA ILE A 97 32.08 -16.59 -10.70
C ILE A 97 32.89 -16.01 -11.85
N GLY A 98 32.43 -14.89 -12.44
CA GLY A 98 33.14 -14.20 -13.52
C GLY A 98 34.52 -13.72 -13.12
N VAL A 99 34.66 -13.10 -11.96
CA VAL A 99 35.94 -12.63 -11.42
C VAL A 99 36.87 -13.82 -11.16
N ALA A 100 36.39 -14.89 -10.54
CA ALA A 100 37.17 -16.11 -10.29
C ALA A 100 37.67 -16.75 -11.59
N ALA A 101 36.83 -16.77 -12.63
CA ALA A 101 37.21 -17.30 -13.95
C ALA A 101 38.31 -16.48 -14.60
N VAL A 102 38.24 -15.18 -14.50
CA VAL A 102 39.30 -14.26 -15.01
C VAL A 102 40.63 -14.51 -14.33
N PHE A 103 40.63 -14.61 -12.99
CA PHE A 103 41.86 -14.89 -12.24
C PHE A 103 42.43 -16.28 -12.54
N ALA A 104 41.57 -17.28 -12.64
CA ALA A 104 41.98 -18.65 -12.99
C ALA A 104 42.52 -18.72 -14.43
N GLY A 105 41.92 -18.01 -15.37
CA GLY A 105 42.40 -17.89 -16.75
C GLY A 105 43.73 -17.17 -16.88
N GLY A 106 43.96 -16.14 -16.07
CA GLY A 106 45.22 -15.38 -16.04
C GLY A 106 46.45 -16.17 -15.57
N ARG A 107 46.22 -17.21 -14.79
CA ARG A 107 47.34 -18.07 -14.32
C ARG A 107 47.85 -19.06 -15.37
N ARG A 108 47.15 -19.22 -16.47
CA ARG A 108 47.50 -20.15 -17.55
C ARG A 108 48.25 -19.49 -18.72
N SER A 109 48.41 -18.21 -18.68
CA SER A 109 49.11 -17.46 -19.73
C SER A 109 50.58 -17.17 -19.36
#